data_473a7d39dcf1d2c7ef288b92c7630e54
#
_entry.id   473a7d39dcf1d2c7ef288b92c7630e54
#
_cell.length_a   1.000
_cell.length_b   1.000
_cell.length_c   1.000
_cell.angle_alpha   90.00
_cell.angle_beta   90.00
_cell.angle_gamma   90.00
#
_symmetry.space_group_name_H-M   'P 1'
#
loop_
_entity.id
_entity.type
_entity.pdbx_description
1 polymer ?
#
loop_
_entity_poly.entity_id
_entity_poly.type
_entity_poly.pdbx_seq_one_letter_code
_entity_poly.pdbx_strand_id
1 'polypeptide(L)'
;PILEKTRQEYLMYLLKLCTGLSLLMSAYNDVIFAPHLMAENGLGNIFLLVEVVIGILLILNFHIFAATILLFLLCIGVAFTFGALVALEYLNMTGIACCLLLFNFHPEKYRVHLKAYSISSLRILTGIALVSLGLSEKLLNPDLGEFFVAQYQWNFMLNLGFTDFSNELFVFCAGMMEVNFGIILIIGTTTRVNILVVSAFMFTSNITFFASGNYSEALLEIFGHLPFIATAMILIFFGS
;
A
#
# COMPACT_ATOMS: atom_id res chain seq x y z
N PRO A 1 27.18 -7.42 -9.88
CA PRO A 1 26.06 -7.96 -10.68
C PRO A 1 25.35 -9.15 -10.02
N ILE A 2 26.10 -10.19 -9.54
CA ILE A 2 25.50 -11.39 -8.93
C ILE A 2 24.80 -11.05 -7.61
N LEU A 3 25.44 -10.34 -6.70
CA LEU A 3 24.87 -9.90 -5.42
C LEU A 3 23.63 -9.00 -5.62
N GLU A 4 23.63 -8.16 -6.65
CA GLU A 4 22.50 -7.30 -6.96
C GLU A 4 21.29 -8.08 -7.48
N LYS A 5 21.52 -9.08 -8.34
CA LYS A 5 20.48 -9.99 -8.82
C LYS A 5 19.85 -10.77 -7.67
N THR A 6 20.67 -11.35 -6.79
CA THR A 6 20.19 -12.11 -5.62
C THR A 6 19.37 -11.21 -4.69
N ARG A 7 19.82 -9.97 -4.43
CA ARG A 7 19.10 -9.00 -3.62
C ARG A 7 17.76 -8.64 -4.23
N GLN A 8 17.69 -8.43 -5.55
CA GLN A 8 16.44 -8.12 -6.23
C GLN A 8 15.43 -9.29 -6.15
N GLU A 9 15.89 -10.52 -6.34
CA GLU A 9 15.05 -11.72 -6.21
C GLU A 9 14.51 -11.89 -4.79
N TYR A 10 15.34 -11.63 -3.78
CA TYR A 10 14.94 -11.65 -2.37
C TYR A 10 13.86 -10.60 -2.05
N LEU A 11 14.03 -9.36 -2.51
CA LEU A 11 13.06 -8.30 -2.28
C LEU A 11 11.74 -8.55 -3.03
N MET A 12 11.79 -9.16 -4.21
CA MET A 12 10.57 -9.60 -4.91
C MET A 12 9.86 -10.75 -4.16
N TYR A 13 10.62 -11.64 -3.52
CA TYR A 13 10.02 -12.65 -2.64
C TYR A 13 9.38 -12.01 -1.41
N LEU A 14 10.05 -11.04 -0.79
CA LEU A 14 9.50 -10.28 0.35
C LEU A 14 8.22 -9.54 -0.04
N LEU A 15 8.16 -8.92 -1.23
CA LEU A 15 6.95 -8.27 -1.74
C LEU A 15 5.78 -9.26 -1.84
N LYS A 16 6.02 -10.46 -2.39
CA LYS A 16 5.01 -11.53 -2.47
C LYS A 16 4.54 -11.97 -1.09
N LEU A 17 5.48 -12.21 -0.17
CA LEU A 17 5.17 -12.63 1.20
C LEU A 17 4.34 -11.58 1.94
N CYS A 18 4.77 -10.32 1.93
CA CYS A 18 4.10 -9.22 2.60
C CYS A 18 2.70 -8.98 2.00
N THR A 19 2.58 -8.98 0.68
CA THR A 19 1.28 -8.82 0.01
C THR A 19 0.36 -10.01 0.31
N GLY A 20 0.88 -11.23 0.27
CA GLY A 20 0.11 -12.44 0.60
C GLY A 20 -0.39 -12.44 2.04
N LEU A 21 0.44 -12.07 3.01
CA LEU A 21 0.03 -11.96 4.41
C LEU A 21 -1.02 -10.86 4.62
N SER A 22 -0.85 -9.71 3.97
CA SER A 22 -1.84 -8.62 4.00
C SER A 22 -3.21 -9.10 3.51
N LEU A 23 -3.26 -9.76 2.34
CA LEU A 23 -4.51 -10.26 1.76
C LEU A 23 -5.18 -11.32 2.65
N LEU A 24 -4.43 -12.23 3.26
CA LEU A 24 -4.98 -13.21 4.19
C LEU A 24 -5.56 -12.54 5.44
N MET A 25 -4.88 -11.51 5.96
CA MET A 25 -5.34 -10.78 7.13
C MET A 25 -6.55 -9.90 6.82
N SER A 26 -6.60 -9.31 5.61
CA SER A 26 -7.79 -8.61 5.11
C SER A 26 -9.00 -9.54 5.10
N ALA A 27 -8.87 -10.69 4.44
CA ALA A 27 -9.95 -11.66 4.35
C ALA A 27 -10.39 -12.21 5.72
N TYR A 28 -9.47 -12.39 6.66
CA TYR A 28 -9.77 -12.82 8.03
C TYR A 28 -10.62 -11.79 8.80
N ASN A 29 -10.45 -10.51 8.53
CA ASN A 29 -11.18 -9.41 9.17
C ASN A 29 -12.37 -8.91 8.36
N ASP A 30 -12.83 -9.64 7.35
CA ASP A 30 -13.96 -9.28 6.48
C ASP A 30 -13.79 -7.93 5.76
N VAL A 31 -12.56 -7.52 5.50
CA VAL A 31 -12.21 -6.31 4.75
C VAL A 31 -11.46 -6.67 3.46
N ILE A 32 -11.66 -5.87 2.42
CA ILE A 32 -10.96 -6.00 1.14
C ILE A 32 -9.81 -4.99 1.15
N PHE A 33 -8.59 -5.44 0.86
CA PHE A 33 -7.40 -4.59 0.91
C PHE A 33 -7.30 -3.77 2.21
N ALA A 34 -7.21 -4.46 3.37
CA ALA A 34 -7.13 -3.79 4.68
C ALA A 34 -6.50 -2.38 4.63
N PRO A 35 -6.93 -1.46 5.48
CA PRO A 35 -7.79 -1.72 6.64
C PRO A 35 -9.27 -1.34 6.49
N HIS A 36 -9.72 -0.66 5.42
CA HIS A 36 -10.96 0.12 5.49
C HIS A 36 -12.11 -0.34 4.59
N LEU A 37 -11.88 -1.15 3.56
CA LEU A 37 -12.92 -1.49 2.58
C LEU A 37 -13.75 -2.70 3.04
N MET A 38 -14.94 -2.45 3.59
CA MET A 38 -15.81 -3.50 4.14
C MET A 38 -16.47 -4.35 3.06
N ALA A 39 -16.51 -5.66 3.27
CA ALA A 39 -17.15 -6.64 2.39
C ALA A 39 -18.63 -6.82 2.76
N GLU A 40 -19.46 -5.82 2.49
CA GLU A 40 -20.86 -5.78 2.99
C GLU A 40 -21.88 -6.62 2.19
N ASN A 41 -21.50 -7.25 1.08
CA ASN A 41 -22.43 -7.96 0.20
C ASN A 41 -21.85 -9.25 -0.38
N GLY A 42 -22.67 -10.02 -1.12
CA GLY A 42 -22.25 -11.29 -1.70
C GLY A 42 -21.06 -11.20 -2.67
N LEU A 43 -20.87 -10.07 -3.36
CA LEU A 43 -19.66 -9.80 -4.18
C LEU A 43 -18.44 -9.58 -3.29
N GLY A 44 -18.59 -8.91 -2.14
CA GLY A 44 -17.54 -8.75 -1.14
C GLY A 44 -17.00 -10.12 -0.69
N ASN A 45 -17.87 -11.08 -0.39
CA ASN A 45 -17.46 -12.44 -0.01
C ASN A 45 -16.66 -13.16 -1.11
N ILE A 46 -16.99 -12.91 -2.39
CA ILE A 46 -16.22 -13.45 -3.52
C ILE A 46 -14.83 -12.81 -3.54
N PHE A 47 -14.73 -11.50 -3.32
CA PHE A 47 -13.44 -10.81 -3.27
C PHE A 47 -12.57 -11.32 -2.12
N LEU A 48 -13.12 -11.53 -0.92
CA LEU A 48 -12.42 -12.14 0.21
C LEU A 48 -11.88 -13.53 -0.13
N LEU A 49 -12.69 -14.38 -0.78
CA LEU A 49 -12.23 -15.69 -1.23
C LEU A 49 -11.08 -15.60 -2.23
N VAL A 50 -11.17 -14.66 -3.17
CA VAL A 50 -10.11 -14.39 -4.15
C VAL A 50 -8.85 -13.90 -3.45
N GLU A 51 -8.94 -13.03 -2.44
CA GLU A 51 -7.80 -12.60 -1.62
C GLU A 51 -7.11 -13.77 -0.92
N VAL A 52 -7.87 -14.68 -0.33
CA VAL A 52 -7.31 -15.90 0.28
C VAL A 52 -6.54 -16.73 -0.74
N VAL A 53 -7.11 -16.96 -1.92
CA VAL A 53 -6.44 -17.73 -2.98
C VAL A 53 -5.14 -17.03 -3.42
N ILE A 54 -5.20 -15.72 -3.70
CA ILE A 54 -4.01 -14.95 -4.10
C ILE A 54 -2.97 -14.97 -2.99
N GLY A 55 -3.38 -14.74 -1.74
CA GLY A 55 -2.50 -14.72 -0.58
C GLY A 55 -1.72 -16.02 -0.43
N ILE A 56 -2.40 -17.17 -0.51
CA ILE A 56 -1.76 -18.48 -0.45
C ILE A 56 -0.77 -18.70 -1.61
N LEU A 57 -1.17 -18.36 -2.84
CA LEU A 57 -0.31 -18.54 -4.02
C LEU A 57 0.96 -17.68 -3.94
N LEU A 58 0.85 -16.43 -3.44
CA LEU A 58 1.98 -15.52 -3.28
C LEU A 58 2.93 -16.01 -2.19
N ILE A 59 2.42 -16.42 -1.03
CA ILE A 59 3.24 -16.91 0.10
C ILE A 59 3.98 -18.19 -0.28
N LEU A 60 3.29 -19.14 -0.90
CA LEU A 60 3.89 -20.39 -1.36
C LEU A 60 4.80 -20.19 -2.59
N ASN A 61 4.84 -19.00 -3.14
CA ASN A 61 5.58 -18.69 -4.38
C ASN A 61 5.20 -19.64 -5.53
N PHE A 62 3.92 -20.00 -5.61
CA PHE A 62 3.39 -20.98 -6.54
C PHE A 62 2.46 -20.30 -7.54
N HIS A 63 2.57 -20.66 -8.84
CA HIS A 63 1.76 -20.08 -9.91
C HIS A 63 1.67 -18.53 -9.87
N ILE A 64 2.80 -17.85 -9.66
CA ILE A 64 2.86 -16.39 -9.48
C ILE A 64 2.18 -15.62 -10.62
N PHE A 65 2.30 -16.08 -11.86
CA PHE A 65 1.63 -15.47 -13.00
C PHE A 65 0.10 -15.47 -12.82
N ALA A 66 -0.48 -16.60 -12.41
CA ALA A 66 -1.93 -16.69 -12.15
C ALA A 66 -2.34 -15.81 -10.96
N ALA A 67 -1.56 -15.82 -9.87
CA ALA A 67 -1.81 -14.98 -8.69
C ALA A 67 -1.81 -13.49 -9.05
N THR A 68 -0.87 -13.04 -9.90
CA THR A 68 -0.81 -11.63 -10.33
C THR A 68 -1.95 -11.25 -11.26
N ILE A 69 -2.40 -12.14 -12.14
CA ILE A 69 -3.59 -11.89 -12.96
C ILE A 69 -4.84 -11.81 -12.10
N LEU A 70 -5.01 -12.71 -11.11
CA LEU A 70 -6.13 -12.67 -10.18
C LEU A 70 -6.13 -11.37 -9.35
N LEU A 71 -4.96 -10.93 -8.87
CA LEU A 71 -4.83 -9.66 -8.16
C LEU A 71 -5.23 -8.48 -9.05
N PHE A 72 -4.83 -8.49 -10.32
CA PHE A 72 -5.22 -7.45 -11.27
C PHE A 72 -6.73 -7.44 -11.53
N LEU A 73 -7.34 -8.61 -11.69
CA LEU A 73 -8.79 -8.76 -11.85
C LEU A 73 -9.55 -8.33 -10.59
N LEU A 74 -9.00 -8.61 -9.41
CA LEU A 74 -9.57 -8.14 -8.14
C LEU A 74 -9.56 -6.61 -8.07
N CYS A 75 -8.45 -5.94 -8.42
CA CYS A 75 -8.38 -4.47 -8.48
C CYS A 75 -9.42 -3.89 -9.45
N ILE A 76 -9.62 -4.53 -10.61
CA ILE A 76 -10.66 -4.13 -11.56
C ILE A 76 -12.05 -4.33 -10.95
N GLY A 77 -12.31 -5.47 -10.29
CA GLY A 77 -13.55 -5.75 -9.60
C GLY A 77 -13.88 -4.70 -8.54
N VAL A 78 -12.89 -4.32 -7.73
CA VAL A 78 -13.03 -3.25 -6.72
C VAL A 78 -13.39 -1.91 -7.41
N ALA A 79 -12.74 -1.57 -8.54
CA ALA A 79 -13.06 -0.36 -9.29
C ALA A 79 -14.53 -0.30 -9.76
N PHE A 80 -15.06 -1.43 -10.25
CA PHE A 80 -16.45 -1.52 -10.70
C PHE A 80 -17.46 -1.53 -9.55
N THR A 81 -17.10 -2.10 -8.40
CA THR A 81 -18.03 -2.27 -7.27
C THR A 81 -18.06 -1.02 -6.38
N PHE A 82 -16.90 -0.44 -6.09
CA PHE A 82 -16.75 0.66 -5.11
C PHE A 82 -16.46 2.01 -5.78
N GLY A 83 -16.25 2.03 -7.08
CA GLY A 83 -16.02 3.23 -7.86
C GLY A 83 -14.56 3.58 -8.12
N ALA A 84 -14.35 4.49 -9.06
CA ALA A 84 -13.03 4.84 -9.57
C ALA A 84 -12.13 5.51 -8.50
N LEU A 85 -12.72 6.32 -7.61
CA LEU A 85 -11.94 7.01 -6.57
C LEU A 85 -11.30 6.00 -5.60
N VAL A 86 -12.09 5.06 -5.10
CA VAL A 86 -11.59 3.96 -4.25
C VAL A 86 -10.52 3.15 -4.97
N ALA A 87 -10.72 2.85 -6.25
CA ALA A 87 -9.72 2.14 -7.04
C ALA A 87 -8.39 2.90 -7.15
N LEU A 88 -8.43 4.24 -7.20
CA LEU A 88 -7.22 5.08 -7.22
C LEU A 88 -6.46 5.01 -5.89
N GLU A 89 -7.15 4.91 -4.77
CA GLU A 89 -6.56 4.78 -3.42
C GLU A 89 -5.80 3.46 -3.27
N TYR A 90 -6.29 2.38 -3.91
CA TYR A 90 -5.64 1.06 -3.91
C TYR A 90 -4.75 0.77 -5.13
N LEU A 91 -4.34 1.79 -5.89
CA LEU A 91 -3.44 1.60 -7.04
C LEU A 91 -2.06 1.03 -6.68
N ASN A 92 -1.64 1.10 -5.43
CA ASN A 92 -0.44 0.41 -4.96
C ASN A 92 -0.55 -1.12 -5.17
N MET A 93 -1.73 -1.73 -4.94
CA MET A 93 -1.98 -3.16 -5.22
C MET A 93 -1.89 -3.47 -6.72
N THR A 94 -2.46 -2.61 -7.56
CA THR A 94 -2.29 -2.69 -9.02
C THR A 94 -0.81 -2.55 -9.40
N GLY A 95 -0.07 -1.66 -8.74
CA GLY A 95 1.37 -1.48 -8.92
C GLY A 95 2.17 -2.73 -8.58
N ILE A 96 1.81 -3.41 -7.49
CA ILE A 96 2.40 -4.69 -7.08
C ILE A 96 2.09 -5.77 -8.12
N ALA A 97 0.84 -5.87 -8.58
CA ALA A 97 0.46 -6.83 -9.62
C ALA A 97 1.26 -6.59 -10.91
N CYS A 98 1.34 -5.34 -11.40
CA CYS A 98 2.16 -4.98 -12.55
C CYS A 98 3.64 -5.32 -12.35
N CYS A 99 4.20 -4.97 -11.20
CA CYS A 99 5.59 -5.23 -10.88
C CYS A 99 5.91 -6.73 -10.93
N LEU A 100 5.11 -7.55 -10.25
CA LEU A 100 5.28 -9.00 -10.21
C LEU A 100 5.06 -9.64 -11.59
N LEU A 101 4.08 -9.16 -12.36
CA LEU A 101 3.81 -9.63 -13.72
C LEU A 101 5.01 -9.36 -14.63
N LEU A 102 5.51 -8.13 -14.66
CA LEU A 102 6.63 -7.71 -15.52
C LEU A 102 7.94 -8.39 -15.10
N PHE A 103 8.13 -8.60 -13.79
CA PHE A 103 9.33 -9.26 -13.27
C PHE A 103 9.39 -10.74 -13.62
N ASN A 104 8.23 -11.44 -13.60
CA ASN A 104 8.12 -12.88 -13.85
C ASN A 104 7.68 -13.21 -15.29
N PHE A 105 7.64 -12.22 -16.17
CA PHE A 105 7.14 -12.42 -17.54
C PHE A 105 8.01 -13.43 -18.32
N HIS A 106 7.37 -14.39 -18.94
CA HIS A 106 7.94 -15.32 -19.93
C HIS A 106 7.27 -15.07 -21.29
N PRO A 107 7.97 -14.88 -22.38
CA PRO A 107 9.22 -15.49 -22.80
C PRO A 107 10.48 -14.61 -22.60
N GLU A 108 11.65 -15.24 -22.51
CA GLU A 108 12.93 -14.59 -22.20
C GLU A 108 13.30 -13.44 -23.15
N LYS A 109 12.86 -13.49 -24.42
CA LYS A 109 13.13 -12.45 -25.42
C LYS A 109 12.72 -11.04 -24.97
N TYR A 110 11.63 -10.90 -24.20
CA TYR A 110 11.11 -9.63 -23.75
C TYR A 110 11.40 -9.34 -22.26
N ARG A 111 11.85 -10.37 -21.54
CA ARG A 111 12.04 -10.33 -20.09
C ARG A 111 12.96 -9.21 -19.61
N VAL A 112 14.08 -8.98 -20.31
CA VAL A 112 15.07 -7.96 -19.92
C VAL A 112 14.46 -6.56 -19.99
N HIS A 113 13.74 -6.24 -21.06
CA HIS A 113 13.11 -4.95 -21.24
C HIS A 113 11.95 -4.75 -20.27
N LEU A 114 11.07 -5.74 -20.13
CA LEU A 114 9.89 -5.65 -19.26
C LEU A 114 10.28 -5.56 -17.77
N LYS A 115 11.33 -6.27 -17.37
CA LYS A 115 11.86 -6.21 -16.00
C LYS A 115 12.34 -4.81 -15.60
N ALA A 116 12.86 -4.03 -16.57
CA ALA A 116 13.27 -2.65 -16.31
C ALA A 116 12.09 -1.75 -15.90
N TYR A 117 10.88 -2.01 -16.41
CA TYR A 117 9.67 -1.24 -16.09
C TYR A 117 8.97 -1.71 -14.82
N SER A 118 9.33 -2.86 -14.24
CA SER A 118 8.65 -3.41 -13.06
C SER A 118 8.72 -2.47 -11.85
N ILE A 119 9.88 -1.91 -11.57
CA ILE A 119 10.09 -1.00 -10.43
C ILE A 119 9.45 0.37 -10.70
N SER A 120 9.54 0.84 -11.97
CA SER A 120 8.91 2.12 -12.34
C SER A 120 7.39 2.06 -12.24
N SER A 121 6.75 0.95 -12.66
CA SER A 121 5.30 0.77 -12.52
C SER A 121 4.89 0.73 -11.04
N LEU A 122 5.62 -0.01 -10.20
CA LEU A 122 5.39 -0.05 -8.77
C LEU A 122 5.47 1.34 -8.14
N ARG A 123 6.51 2.10 -8.45
CA ARG A 123 6.75 3.46 -7.95
C ARG A 123 5.65 4.44 -8.35
N ILE A 124 5.31 4.47 -9.65
CA ILE A 124 4.33 5.42 -10.19
C ILE A 124 2.93 5.13 -9.60
N LEU A 125 2.50 3.86 -9.61
CA LEU A 125 1.17 3.50 -9.12
C LEU A 125 1.04 3.67 -7.61
N THR A 126 2.11 3.41 -6.84
CA THR A 126 2.15 3.76 -5.41
C THR A 126 2.09 5.28 -5.20
N GLY A 127 2.77 6.07 -6.03
CA GLY A 127 2.70 7.52 -5.96
C GLY A 127 1.29 8.06 -6.25
N ILE A 128 0.60 7.51 -7.25
CA ILE A 128 -0.79 7.89 -7.55
C ILE A 128 -1.72 7.51 -6.39
N ALA A 129 -1.56 6.32 -5.79
CA ALA A 129 -2.34 5.92 -4.62
C ALA A 129 -2.17 6.91 -3.45
N LEU A 130 -0.94 7.32 -3.13
CA LEU A 130 -0.68 8.32 -2.08
C LEU A 130 -1.33 9.68 -2.39
N VAL A 131 -1.24 10.15 -3.64
CA VAL A 131 -1.92 11.39 -4.04
C VAL A 131 -3.42 11.26 -3.86
N SER A 132 -4.00 10.13 -4.27
CA SER A 132 -5.44 9.89 -4.15
C SER A 132 -5.88 9.87 -2.70
N LEU A 133 -5.20 9.12 -1.83
CA LEU A 133 -5.49 9.07 -0.38
C LEU A 133 -5.40 10.44 0.29
N GLY A 134 -4.33 11.19 0.03
CA GLY A 134 -4.16 12.53 0.59
C GLY A 134 -5.25 13.50 0.15
N LEU A 135 -5.70 13.39 -1.10
CA LEU A 135 -6.79 14.22 -1.62
C LEU A 135 -8.15 13.79 -1.08
N SER A 136 -8.51 12.50 -1.23
CA SER A 136 -9.87 12.01 -0.95
C SER A 136 -10.21 12.01 0.53
N GLU A 137 -9.31 11.54 1.38
CA GLU A 137 -9.61 11.33 2.81
C GLU A 137 -9.25 12.53 3.70
N LYS A 138 -8.37 13.42 3.24
CA LYS A 138 -7.81 14.47 4.10
C LYS A 138 -8.05 15.89 3.58
N LEU A 139 -7.77 16.17 2.30
CA LEU A 139 -7.86 17.53 1.78
C LEU A 139 -9.25 17.88 1.25
N LEU A 140 -9.97 16.94 0.61
CA LEU A 140 -11.33 17.16 0.09
C LEU A 140 -12.41 16.78 1.09
N ASN A 141 -12.14 15.87 2.03
CA ASN A 141 -13.03 15.44 3.09
C ASN A 141 -12.33 15.49 4.46
N PRO A 142 -11.95 16.68 4.95
CA PRO A 142 -11.19 16.82 6.19
C PRO A 142 -11.92 16.25 7.41
N ASP A 143 -13.27 16.31 7.44
CA ASP A 143 -14.10 15.80 8.52
C ASP A 143 -13.84 14.30 8.80
N LEU A 144 -13.61 13.49 7.75
CA LEU A 144 -13.27 12.07 7.90
C LEU A 144 -11.93 11.89 8.62
N GLY A 145 -10.91 12.62 8.17
CA GLY A 145 -9.59 12.61 8.80
C GLY A 145 -9.62 13.10 10.24
N GLU A 146 -10.35 14.19 10.52
CA GLU A 146 -10.49 14.75 11.87
C GLU A 146 -11.21 13.78 12.81
N PHE A 147 -12.28 13.14 12.35
CA PHE A 147 -13.00 12.12 13.11
C PHE A 147 -12.06 10.97 13.50
N PHE A 148 -11.30 10.46 12.54
CA PHE A 148 -10.31 9.39 12.77
C PHE A 148 -9.25 9.82 13.79
N VAL A 149 -8.65 10.99 13.59
CA VAL A 149 -7.62 11.54 14.48
C VAL A 149 -8.14 11.76 15.89
N ALA A 150 -9.39 12.23 16.05
CA ALA A 150 -10.03 12.42 17.34
C ALA A 150 -10.35 11.08 18.03
N GLN A 151 -10.92 10.12 17.27
CA GLN A 151 -11.33 8.82 17.80
C GLN A 151 -10.14 8.02 18.35
N TYR A 152 -9.02 8.01 17.62
CA TYR A 152 -7.84 7.22 17.97
C TYR A 152 -6.76 8.04 18.70
N GLN A 153 -7.02 9.32 19.02
CA GLN A 153 -6.05 10.24 19.62
C GLN A 153 -4.73 10.29 18.86
N TRP A 154 -4.83 10.28 17.53
CA TRP A 154 -3.72 10.04 16.61
C TRP A 154 -2.87 11.30 16.36
N ASN A 155 -3.27 12.47 16.85
CA ASN A 155 -2.49 13.71 16.75
C ASN A 155 -1.30 13.68 17.72
N PHE A 156 -0.24 13.01 17.32
CA PHE A 156 0.98 12.88 18.13
C PHE A 156 1.71 14.23 18.35
N MET A 157 1.40 15.27 17.56
CA MET A 157 1.97 16.60 17.78
C MET A 157 1.51 17.19 19.10
N LEU A 158 0.27 16.95 19.51
CA LEU A 158 -0.23 17.32 20.85
C LEU A 158 0.58 16.61 21.95
N ASN A 159 0.88 15.32 21.77
CA ASN A 159 1.66 14.52 22.71
C ASN A 159 3.12 15.00 22.82
N LEU A 160 3.65 15.62 21.76
CA LEU A 160 4.98 16.24 21.72
C LEU A 160 4.99 17.65 22.33
N GLY A 161 3.85 18.16 22.81
CA GLY A 161 3.74 19.47 23.45
C GLY A 161 3.36 20.65 22.53
N PHE A 162 3.03 20.38 21.27
CA PHE A 162 2.56 21.41 20.33
C PHE A 162 1.04 21.65 20.50
N THR A 163 0.64 22.33 21.55
CA THR A 163 -0.78 22.52 21.95
C THR A 163 -1.64 23.26 20.92
N ASP A 164 -1.01 24.11 20.10
CA ASP A 164 -1.69 24.87 19.05
C ASP A 164 -1.88 24.08 17.74
N PHE A 165 -1.37 22.82 17.70
CA PHE A 165 -1.48 21.96 16.53
C PHE A 165 -2.80 21.19 16.55
N SER A 166 -3.88 21.83 16.10
CA SER A 166 -5.23 21.25 16.08
C SER A 166 -5.31 19.97 15.24
N ASN A 167 -6.38 19.17 15.44
CA ASN A 167 -6.62 17.99 14.61
C ASN A 167 -6.83 18.37 13.14
N GLU A 168 -7.53 19.46 12.85
CA GLU A 168 -7.69 20.01 11.50
C GLU A 168 -6.33 20.30 10.86
N LEU A 169 -5.44 21.00 11.56
CA LEU A 169 -4.10 21.31 11.06
C LEU A 169 -3.28 20.01 10.85
N PHE A 170 -3.42 19.04 11.74
CA PHE A 170 -2.76 17.74 11.62
C PHE A 170 -3.20 17.01 10.35
N VAL A 171 -4.52 16.91 10.11
CA VAL A 171 -5.10 16.26 8.93
C VAL A 171 -4.68 16.96 7.65
N PHE A 172 -4.74 18.29 7.63
CA PHE A 172 -4.27 19.10 6.50
C PHE A 172 -2.79 18.84 6.18
N CYS A 173 -1.91 18.88 7.19
CA CYS A 173 -0.48 18.62 7.02
C CYS A 173 -0.21 17.19 6.53
N ALA A 174 -0.92 16.20 7.08
CA ALA A 174 -0.81 14.81 6.66
C ALA A 174 -1.23 14.63 5.19
N GLY A 175 -2.36 15.21 4.78
CA GLY A 175 -2.83 15.19 3.39
C GLY A 175 -1.85 15.85 2.43
N MET A 176 -1.35 17.03 2.79
CA MET A 176 -0.33 17.73 1.99
C MET A 176 0.97 16.93 1.87
N MET A 177 1.41 16.24 2.93
CA MET A 177 2.57 15.35 2.88
C MET A 177 2.34 14.19 1.91
N GLU A 178 1.21 13.48 2.00
CA GLU A 178 0.89 12.37 1.11
C GLU A 178 0.85 12.80 -0.35
N VAL A 179 0.20 13.91 -0.66
CA VAL A 179 0.15 14.45 -2.04
C VAL A 179 1.55 14.81 -2.54
N ASN A 180 2.34 15.54 -1.77
CA ASN A 180 3.68 15.94 -2.20
C ASN A 180 4.60 14.72 -2.37
N PHE A 181 4.59 13.78 -1.44
CA PHE A 181 5.40 12.57 -1.52
C PHE A 181 4.95 11.67 -2.68
N GLY A 182 3.65 11.57 -2.93
CA GLY A 182 3.10 10.86 -4.07
C GLY A 182 3.57 11.47 -5.39
N ILE A 183 3.52 12.78 -5.54
CA ILE A 183 4.03 13.50 -6.73
C ILE A 183 5.53 13.24 -6.94
N ILE A 184 6.33 13.31 -5.88
CA ILE A 184 7.78 13.04 -5.95
C ILE A 184 8.03 11.60 -6.40
N LEU A 185 7.24 10.62 -5.92
CA LEU A 185 7.31 9.23 -6.38
C LEU A 185 6.95 9.09 -7.86
N ILE A 186 5.90 9.78 -8.32
CA ILE A 186 5.50 9.74 -9.75
C ILE A 186 6.62 10.29 -10.63
N ILE A 187 7.18 11.45 -10.28
CA ILE A 187 8.28 12.07 -11.03
C ILE A 187 9.54 11.20 -10.99
N GLY A 188 9.82 10.57 -9.85
CA GLY A 188 10.96 9.68 -9.67
C GLY A 188 12.23 10.39 -9.22
N THR A 189 12.15 11.63 -8.80
CA THR A 189 13.28 12.34 -8.21
C THR A 189 13.39 12.02 -6.72
N THR A 190 14.61 11.90 -6.19
CA THR A 190 14.85 11.68 -4.75
C THR A 190 14.01 10.54 -4.12
N THR A 191 13.64 9.54 -4.92
CA THR A 191 12.75 8.43 -4.53
C THR A 191 13.16 7.79 -3.20
N ARG A 192 14.46 7.56 -2.98
CA ARG A 192 14.98 6.89 -1.77
C ARG A 192 14.73 7.69 -0.51
N VAL A 193 15.03 8.99 -0.54
CA VAL A 193 14.81 9.88 0.61
C VAL A 193 13.33 10.03 0.87
N ASN A 194 12.54 10.23 -0.19
CA ASN A 194 11.10 10.38 -0.13
C ASN A 194 10.44 9.19 0.55
N ILE A 195 10.74 7.96 0.09
CA ILE A 195 10.12 6.76 0.64
C ILE A 195 10.57 6.46 2.08
N LEU A 196 11.80 6.84 2.47
CA LEU A 196 12.24 6.76 3.86
C LEU A 196 11.41 7.66 4.78
N VAL A 197 11.14 8.90 4.36
CA VAL A 197 10.32 9.84 5.14
C VAL A 197 8.88 9.34 5.27
N VAL A 198 8.27 8.88 4.16
CA VAL A 198 6.92 8.29 4.20
C VAL A 198 6.86 7.07 5.10
N SER A 199 7.85 6.18 5.02
CA SER A 199 7.92 4.98 5.87
C SER A 199 8.09 5.34 7.35
N ALA A 200 8.88 6.36 7.67
CA ALA A 200 9.04 6.86 9.04
C ALA A 200 7.71 7.42 9.58
N PHE A 201 6.98 8.18 8.77
CA PHE A 201 5.66 8.69 9.14
C PHE A 201 4.66 7.54 9.40
N MET A 202 4.57 6.56 8.50
CA MET A 202 3.72 5.38 8.67
C MET A 202 4.09 4.58 9.92
N PHE A 203 5.39 4.44 10.23
CA PHE A 203 5.85 3.74 11.43
C PHE A 203 5.43 4.50 12.69
N THR A 204 5.58 5.82 12.72
CA THR A 204 5.16 6.66 13.84
C THR A 204 3.64 6.55 14.07
N SER A 205 2.84 6.53 13.00
CA SER A 205 1.40 6.36 13.10
C SER A 205 1.01 5.03 13.75
N ASN A 206 1.63 3.94 13.33
CA ASN A 206 1.37 2.62 13.92
C ASN A 206 1.76 2.54 15.40
N ILE A 207 2.87 3.17 15.82
CA ILE A 207 3.25 3.25 17.25
C ILE A 207 2.17 3.96 18.06
N THR A 208 1.54 4.98 17.52
CA THR A 208 0.48 5.74 18.19
C THR A 208 -0.73 4.86 18.52
N PHE A 209 -1.14 3.96 17.63
CA PHE A 209 -2.20 2.99 17.91
C PHE A 209 -1.85 2.07 19.07
N PHE A 210 -0.62 1.55 19.13
CA PHE A 210 -0.16 0.73 20.26
C PHE A 210 -0.14 1.53 21.57
N ALA A 211 0.35 2.76 21.53
CA ALA A 211 0.41 3.63 22.70
C ALA A 211 -0.99 3.98 23.25
N SER A 212 -1.99 4.06 22.39
CA SER A 212 -3.39 4.30 22.74
C SER A 212 -4.14 3.04 23.22
N GLY A 213 -3.50 1.86 23.22
CA GLY A 213 -4.11 0.59 23.62
C GLY A 213 -5.05 -0.05 22.58
N ASN A 214 -5.10 0.48 21.37
CA ASN A 214 -5.93 -0.01 20.26
C ASN A 214 -5.20 -1.12 19.49
N TYR A 215 -4.99 -2.29 20.12
CA TYR A 215 -4.15 -3.36 19.57
C TYR A 215 -4.74 -4.06 18.35
N SER A 216 -6.07 -4.20 18.27
CA SER A 216 -6.73 -4.83 17.11
C SER A 216 -6.56 -3.99 15.86
N GLU A 217 -6.83 -2.69 15.97
CA GLU A 217 -6.67 -1.72 14.89
C GLU A 217 -5.19 -1.59 14.51
N ALA A 218 -4.30 -1.54 15.50
CA ALA A 218 -2.85 -1.50 15.25
C ALA A 218 -2.36 -2.70 14.42
N LEU A 219 -2.86 -3.92 14.72
CA LEU A 219 -2.52 -5.10 13.94
C LEU A 219 -3.08 -5.04 12.52
N LEU A 220 -4.35 -4.64 12.36
CA LEU A 220 -4.97 -4.52 11.04
C LEU A 220 -4.23 -3.49 10.17
N GLU A 221 -3.87 -2.35 10.74
CA GLU A 221 -3.06 -1.31 10.08
C GLU A 221 -1.67 -1.82 9.68
N ILE A 222 -0.97 -2.54 10.57
CA ILE A 222 0.35 -3.10 10.26
C ILE A 222 0.25 -4.07 9.09
N PHE A 223 -0.72 -4.99 9.11
CA PHE A 223 -0.90 -5.94 8.02
C PHE A 223 -1.33 -5.26 6.72
N GLY A 224 -2.19 -4.25 6.79
CA GLY A 224 -2.56 -3.41 5.65
C GLY A 224 -1.36 -2.68 5.03
N HIS A 225 -0.42 -2.24 5.86
CA HIS A 225 0.79 -1.55 5.41
C HIS A 225 1.94 -2.46 4.95
N LEU A 226 1.88 -3.79 5.18
CA LEU A 226 2.95 -4.71 4.75
C LEU A 226 3.29 -4.62 3.25
N PRO A 227 2.33 -4.53 2.31
CA PRO A 227 2.63 -4.38 0.89
C PRO A 227 3.38 -3.08 0.59
N PHE A 228 3.02 -1.99 1.29
CA PHE A 228 3.70 -0.71 1.16
C PHE A 228 5.12 -0.77 1.73
N ILE A 229 5.32 -1.40 2.88
CA ILE A 229 6.65 -1.57 3.50
C ILE A 229 7.57 -2.36 2.57
N ALA A 230 7.09 -3.45 1.98
CA ALA A 230 7.87 -4.22 1.00
C ALA A 230 8.17 -3.41 -0.27
N THR A 231 7.20 -2.62 -0.76
CA THR A 231 7.40 -1.65 -1.85
C THR A 231 8.46 -0.63 -1.48
N ALA A 232 8.40 -0.05 -0.28
CA ALA A 232 9.38 0.90 0.20
C ALA A 232 10.79 0.33 0.21
N MET A 233 10.97 -0.90 0.68
CA MET A 233 12.27 -1.58 0.65
C MET A 233 12.80 -1.73 -0.79
N ILE A 234 11.97 -2.10 -1.75
CA ILE A 234 12.37 -2.17 -3.16
C ILE A 234 12.80 -0.79 -3.67
N LEU A 235 12.03 0.25 -3.36
CA LEU A 235 12.32 1.61 -3.83
C LEU A 235 13.55 2.22 -3.15
N ILE A 236 13.86 1.88 -1.91
CA ILE A 236 15.10 2.29 -1.24
C ILE A 236 16.33 1.73 -1.96
N PHE A 237 16.28 0.48 -2.37
CA PHE A 237 17.44 -0.17 -3.00
C PHE A 237 17.55 0.09 -4.50
N PHE A 238 16.42 0.16 -5.21
CA PHE A 238 16.37 0.20 -6.68
C PHE A 238 15.63 1.42 -7.23
N GLY A 239 15.05 2.26 -6.38
CA GLY A 239 14.49 3.54 -6.79
C GLY A 239 15.59 4.50 -7.28
N SER A 240 15.28 5.30 -8.28
CA SER A 240 16.16 6.35 -8.81
C SER A 240 16.21 7.56 -7.88
#